data_86018766cb916fea43fd24946359eb12
#
_entry.id   86018766cb916fea43fd24946359eb12
#
_cell.length_a   1.000
_cell.length_b   1.000
_cell.length_c   1.000
_cell.angle_alpha   90.00
_cell.angle_beta   90.00
_cell.angle_gamma   90.00
#
_symmetry.space_group_name_H-M   'P 1'
#
loop_
_entity.id
_entity.type
_entity.pdbx_description
1 polymer ?
#
loop_
_entity_poly.entity_id
_entity_poly.type
_entity_poly.pdbx_seq_one_letter_code
_entity_poly.pdbx_strand_id
1 'polypeptide(L)'
;MSVAIVTGSGGLIGSTASKFLTEKGMSVFGVDNNMRQYFFGPEASTQWRVQELTDASKKYIHRSIDIRDAEATRNLIAELGSDLKLIVHAAAQPSHDWAAREPLTDFQVNAQGTLNLLEATRNHASQAAFVFLSTNKVYGDTPNRLPLVELETRWEVDPSHPYAAKGIDESMSVDYCTHSLFGVSKLSADLLVQEYGRYFGMNTVCLRGGCLTGGGHSGAELHGFLSYLMKCTLTGRPYTVFGYKGKQV
;
A
#
# COMPACT_ATOMS: atom_id res chain seq x y z
N MET A 1 -22.53 -10.82 -11.63
CA MET A 1 -22.47 -9.91 -10.46
C MET A 1 -21.10 -9.24 -10.51
N SER A 2 -20.97 -7.95 -10.19
CA SER A 2 -19.62 -7.32 -10.22
C SER A 2 -18.93 -7.57 -8.90
N VAL A 3 -17.80 -8.28 -8.95
CA VAL A 3 -17.00 -8.65 -7.79
C VAL A 3 -15.69 -7.88 -7.78
N ALA A 4 -15.23 -7.49 -6.58
CA ALA A 4 -13.90 -6.95 -6.36
C ALA A 4 -13.15 -7.75 -5.28
N ILE A 5 -11.85 -7.86 -5.43
CA ILE A 5 -10.93 -8.26 -4.35
C ILE A 5 -10.24 -7.01 -3.82
N VAL A 6 -10.17 -6.89 -2.50
CA VAL A 6 -9.37 -5.86 -1.83
C VAL A 6 -8.40 -6.56 -0.88
N THR A 7 -7.11 -6.55 -1.17
CA THR A 7 -6.10 -7.10 -0.26
C THR A 7 -5.65 -6.03 0.73
N GLY A 8 -5.30 -6.45 1.96
CA GLY A 8 -5.06 -5.52 3.06
C GLY A 8 -6.35 -4.80 3.48
N SER A 9 -7.48 -5.50 3.39
CA SER A 9 -8.83 -4.92 3.55
C SER A 9 -9.10 -4.35 4.94
N GLY A 10 -8.37 -4.76 5.97
CA GLY A 10 -8.45 -4.17 7.31
C GLY A 10 -7.55 -2.94 7.50
N GLY A 11 -6.62 -2.68 6.57
CA GLY A 11 -5.76 -1.50 6.61
C GLY A 11 -6.48 -0.21 6.20
N LEU A 12 -5.78 0.95 6.32
CA LEU A 12 -6.34 2.27 6.02
C LEU A 12 -6.98 2.35 4.63
N ILE A 13 -6.19 2.04 3.60
CA ILE A 13 -6.65 2.16 2.21
C ILE A 13 -7.62 1.03 1.86
N GLY A 14 -7.27 -0.21 2.24
CA GLY A 14 -8.09 -1.38 1.92
C GLY A 14 -9.48 -1.29 2.53
N SER A 15 -9.62 -0.82 3.78
CA SER A 15 -10.93 -0.66 4.41
C SER A 15 -11.77 0.44 3.77
N THR A 16 -11.15 1.55 3.41
CA THR A 16 -11.81 2.66 2.72
C THR A 16 -12.29 2.22 1.32
N ALA A 17 -11.44 1.51 0.57
CA ALA A 17 -11.81 0.96 -0.73
C ALA A 17 -12.94 -0.07 -0.60
N SER A 18 -12.86 -0.99 0.37
CA SER A 18 -13.90 -1.99 0.61
C SER A 18 -15.25 -1.35 0.90
N LYS A 19 -15.29 -0.36 1.79
CA LYS A 19 -16.50 0.40 2.09
C LYS A 19 -17.06 1.08 0.84
N PHE A 20 -16.24 1.84 0.15
CA PHE A 20 -16.64 2.55 -1.07
C PHE A 20 -17.22 1.60 -2.13
N LEU A 21 -16.56 0.48 -2.40
CA LEU A 21 -16.99 -0.48 -3.41
C LEU A 21 -18.30 -1.19 -3.04
N THR A 22 -18.49 -1.53 -1.75
CA THR A 22 -19.76 -2.11 -1.28
C THR A 22 -20.92 -1.12 -1.38
N GLU A 23 -20.67 0.17 -1.08
CA GLU A 23 -21.64 1.26 -1.27
C GLU A 23 -21.99 1.48 -2.75
N LYS A 24 -21.04 1.24 -3.66
CA LYS A 24 -21.29 1.23 -5.12
C LYS A 24 -21.96 -0.03 -5.63
N GLY A 25 -22.27 -0.96 -4.77
CA GLY A 25 -23.06 -2.15 -5.09
C GLY A 25 -22.26 -3.39 -5.46
N MET A 26 -20.93 -3.34 -5.45
CA MET A 26 -20.09 -4.51 -5.71
C MET A 26 -20.08 -5.48 -4.53
N SER A 27 -19.92 -6.77 -4.81
CA SER A 27 -19.52 -7.74 -3.80
C SER A 27 -18.01 -7.66 -3.62
N VAL A 28 -17.53 -7.48 -2.38
CA VAL A 28 -16.12 -7.28 -2.07
C VAL A 28 -15.58 -8.46 -1.28
N PHE A 29 -14.61 -9.16 -1.82
CA PHE A 29 -13.81 -10.16 -1.11
C PHE A 29 -12.61 -9.45 -0.47
N GLY A 30 -12.70 -9.20 0.83
CA GLY A 30 -11.63 -8.55 1.59
C GLY A 30 -10.61 -9.58 2.07
N VAL A 31 -9.39 -9.49 1.57
CA VAL A 31 -8.27 -10.36 1.94
C VAL A 31 -7.39 -9.66 2.97
N ASP A 32 -7.31 -10.20 4.18
CA ASP A 32 -6.45 -9.69 5.25
C ASP A 32 -6.15 -10.80 6.27
N ASN A 33 -4.91 -10.97 6.66
CA ASN A 33 -4.47 -11.96 7.64
C ASN A 33 -4.02 -11.34 8.97
N ASN A 34 -4.32 -10.04 9.18
CA ASN A 34 -3.91 -9.28 10.36
C ASN A 34 -2.39 -9.25 10.62
N MET A 35 -1.58 -9.40 9.58
CA MET A 35 -0.11 -9.41 9.72
C MET A 35 0.44 -8.06 10.21
N ARG A 36 -0.35 -6.99 10.15
CA ARG A 36 0.00 -5.70 10.76
C ARG A 36 0.23 -5.82 12.27
N GLN A 37 -0.52 -6.69 12.95
CA GLN A 37 -0.30 -6.98 14.38
C GLN A 37 1.07 -7.64 14.63
N TYR A 38 1.52 -8.51 13.74
CA TYR A 38 2.87 -9.10 13.82
C TYR A 38 3.95 -8.02 13.70
N PHE A 39 3.80 -7.07 12.79
CA PHE A 39 4.79 -6.03 12.55
C PHE A 39 4.84 -4.97 13.68
N PHE A 40 3.71 -4.57 14.23
CA PHE A 40 3.61 -3.38 15.09
C PHE A 40 2.93 -3.61 16.44
N GLY A 41 2.70 -4.87 16.81
CA GLY A 41 2.09 -5.26 18.06
C GLY A 41 0.56 -5.22 18.07
N PRO A 42 -0.06 -5.64 19.19
CA PRO A 42 -1.52 -5.82 19.31
C PRO A 42 -2.33 -4.55 19.00
N GLU A 43 -1.80 -3.38 19.34
CA GLU A 43 -2.46 -2.08 19.13
C GLU A 43 -2.61 -1.72 17.63
N ALA A 44 -1.82 -2.37 16.75
CA ALA A 44 -1.88 -2.18 15.31
C ALA A 44 -2.78 -3.20 14.61
N SER A 45 -3.47 -4.07 15.34
CA SER A 45 -4.40 -5.07 14.78
C SER A 45 -5.44 -4.41 13.88
N THR A 46 -5.72 -5.05 12.75
CA THR A 46 -6.73 -4.64 11.77
C THR A 46 -8.05 -5.39 11.93
N GLN A 47 -8.13 -6.35 12.85
CA GLN A 47 -9.33 -7.20 13.04
C GLN A 47 -10.60 -6.41 13.35
N TRP A 48 -10.49 -5.37 14.18
CA TRP A 48 -11.63 -4.52 14.51
C TRP A 48 -12.25 -3.85 13.27
N ARG A 49 -11.42 -3.49 12.29
CA ARG A 49 -11.88 -2.88 11.04
C ARG A 49 -12.52 -3.93 10.12
N VAL A 50 -11.96 -5.13 10.07
CA VAL A 50 -12.57 -6.26 9.34
C VAL A 50 -13.96 -6.57 9.90
N GLN A 51 -14.11 -6.58 11.23
CA GLN A 51 -15.39 -6.79 11.89
C GLN A 51 -16.39 -5.67 11.54
N GLU A 52 -15.96 -4.41 11.63
CA GLU A 52 -16.79 -3.25 11.24
C GLU A 52 -17.30 -3.36 9.79
N LEU A 53 -16.45 -3.73 8.85
CA LEU A 53 -16.85 -3.92 7.45
C LEU A 53 -17.83 -5.07 7.27
N THR A 54 -17.63 -6.17 8.02
CA THR A 54 -18.50 -7.34 7.98
C THR A 54 -19.90 -7.02 8.53
N ASP A 55 -19.96 -6.26 9.60
CA ASP A 55 -21.21 -5.86 10.23
C ASP A 55 -21.96 -4.81 9.40
N ALA A 56 -21.22 -3.92 8.72
CA ALA A 56 -21.79 -2.84 7.93
C ALA A 56 -22.40 -3.30 6.61
N SER A 57 -21.94 -4.40 6.01
CA SER A 57 -22.44 -4.81 4.68
C SER A 57 -22.34 -6.31 4.42
N LYS A 58 -23.46 -6.92 4.08
CA LYS A 58 -23.52 -8.32 3.59
C LYS A 58 -22.78 -8.53 2.26
N LYS A 59 -22.41 -7.46 1.57
CA LYS A 59 -21.60 -7.51 0.34
C LYS A 59 -20.12 -7.60 0.60
N TYR A 60 -19.67 -7.38 1.83
CA TYR A 60 -18.27 -7.59 2.23
C TYR A 60 -18.11 -9.01 2.77
N ILE A 61 -17.19 -9.75 2.18
CA ILE A 61 -16.90 -11.15 2.51
C ILE A 61 -15.42 -11.25 2.87
N HIS A 62 -15.12 -11.47 4.15
CA HIS A 62 -13.74 -11.60 4.59
C HIS A 62 -13.12 -12.95 4.22
N ARG A 63 -11.87 -12.94 3.79
CA ARG A 63 -11.00 -14.09 3.56
C ARG A 63 -9.67 -13.89 4.28
N SER A 64 -9.39 -14.74 5.27
CA SER A 64 -8.11 -14.76 5.96
C SER A 64 -7.08 -15.52 5.12
N ILE A 65 -6.50 -14.84 4.14
CA ILE A 65 -5.50 -15.40 3.21
C ILE A 65 -4.23 -14.56 3.32
N ASP A 66 -3.10 -15.27 3.41
CA ASP A 66 -1.77 -14.67 3.21
C ASP A 66 -1.46 -14.62 1.71
N ILE A 67 -1.19 -13.43 1.19
CA ILE A 67 -0.87 -13.27 -0.25
C ILE A 67 0.43 -13.97 -0.68
N ARG A 68 1.27 -14.37 0.28
CA ARG A 68 2.45 -15.20 0.02
C ARG A 68 2.08 -16.63 -0.33
N ASP A 69 0.91 -17.10 0.08
CA ASP A 69 0.35 -18.39 -0.31
C ASP A 69 -0.22 -18.30 -1.74
N ALA A 70 0.60 -18.74 -2.70
CA ALA A 70 0.27 -18.69 -4.11
C ALA A 70 -0.94 -19.59 -4.45
N GLU A 71 -1.10 -20.70 -3.74
CA GLU A 71 -2.21 -21.63 -3.99
C GLU A 71 -3.54 -21.05 -3.49
N ALA A 72 -3.58 -20.56 -2.25
CA ALA A 72 -4.78 -19.92 -1.70
C ALA A 72 -5.20 -18.69 -2.52
N THR A 73 -4.22 -17.87 -2.94
CA THR A 73 -4.44 -16.70 -3.80
C THR A 73 -5.03 -17.11 -5.16
N ARG A 74 -4.42 -18.11 -5.80
CA ARG A 74 -4.90 -18.64 -7.09
C ARG A 74 -6.32 -19.20 -6.97
N ASN A 75 -6.59 -19.99 -5.93
CA ASN A 75 -7.90 -20.64 -5.74
C ASN A 75 -9.00 -19.60 -5.55
N LEU A 76 -8.76 -18.53 -4.76
CA LEU A 76 -9.73 -17.44 -4.62
C LEU A 76 -10.03 -16.74 -5.95
N ILE A 77 -8.99 -16.40 -6.73
CA ILE A 77 -9.19 -15.70 -8.01
C ILE A 77 -9.84 -16.62 -9.04
N ALA A 78 -9.50 -17.91 -9.07
CA ALA A 78 -10.11 -18.90 -9.94
C ALA A 78 -11.59 -19.14 -9.58
N GLU A 79 -11.96 -19.17 -8.29
CA GLU A 79 -13.36 -19.26 -7.81
C GLU A 79 -14.21 -18.13 -8.38
N LEU A 80 -13.66 -16.91 -8.42
CA LEU A 80 -14.38 -15.72 -8.88
C LEU A 80 -14.38 -15.57 -10.42
N GLY A 81 -13.33 -16.02 -11.07
CA GLY A 81 -13.22 -16.08 -12.52
C GLY A 81 -13.62 -14.78 -13.22
N SER A 82 -14.51 -14.90 -14.21
CA SER A 82 -14.97 -13.76 -15.02
C SER A 82 -15.88 -12.76 -14.28
N ASP A 83 -16.42 -13.10 -13.11
CA ASP A 83 -17.16 -12.18 -12.26
C ASP A 83 -16.25 -11.13 -11.58
N LEU A 84 -14.98 -11.46 -11.38
CA LEU A 84 -13.99 -10.54 -10.85
C LEU A 84 -13.71 -9.41 -11.85
N LYS A 85 -14.00 -8.18 -11.43
CA LYS A 85 -13.84 -6.98 -12.28
C LYS A 85 -12.70 -6.06 -11.81
N LEU A 86 -12.35 -6.15 -10.52
CA LEU A 86 -11.39 -5.23 -9.90
C LEU A 86 -10.60 -5.93 -8.80
N ILE A 87 -9.31 -5.70 -8.79
CA ILE A 87 -8.44 -6.00 -7.65
C ILE A 87 -7.84 -4.67 -7.17
N VAL A 88 -8.05 -4.35 -5.89
CA VAL A 88 -7.32 -3.27 -5.21
C VAL A 88 -6.29 -3.92 -4.30
N HIS A 89 -5.04 -3.87 -4.72
CA HIS A 89 -3.95 -4.50 -3.99
C HIS A 89 -3.28 -3.49 -3.05
N ALA A 90 -3.73 -3.49 -1.77
CA ALA A 90 -3.23 -2.62 -0.70
C ALA A 90 -2.51 -3.39 0.43
N ALA A 91 -2.47 -4.72 0.37
CA ALA A 91 -1.67 -5.51 1.31
C ALA A 91 -0.18 -5.24 1.09
N ALA A 92 0.54 -4.95 2.17
CA ALA A 92 1.98 -4.71 2.15
C ALA A 92 2.60 -4.86 3.55
N GLN A 93 3.90 -5.14 3.61
CA GLN A 93 4.76 -4.79 4.74
C GLN A 93 5.19 -3.32 4.52
N PRO A 94 4.81 -2.36 5.39
CA PRO A 94 4.97 -0.94 5.07
C PRO A 94 6.15 -0.25 5.79
N SER A 95 6.97 -0.97 6.57
CA SER A 95 7.99 -0.39 7.44
C SER A 95 9.41 -0.60 6.91
N HIS A 96 10.20 0.47 6.89
CA HIS A 96 11.63 0.40 6.57
C HIS A 96 12.41 -0.42 7.61
N ASP A 97 12.10 -0.24 8.90
CA ASP A 97 12.78 -0.94 9.98
C ASP A 97 12.51 -2.44 9.95
N TRP A 98 11.28 -2.83 9.66
CA TRP A 98 10.93 -4.24 9.48
C TRP A 98 11.59 -4.85 8.26
N ALA A 99 11.65 -4.14 7.15
CA ALA A 99 12.38 -4.60 5.96
C ALA A 99 13.87 -4.86 6.26
N ALA A 100 14.49 -4.01 7.10
CA ALA A 100 15.87 -4.20 7.52
C ALA A 100 16.05 -5.40 8.49
N ARG A 101 15.05 -5.67 9.35
CA ARG A 101 15.08 -6.80 10.30
C ARG A 101 14.77 -8.14 9.67
N GLU A 102 13.80 -8.17 8.76
CA GLU A 102 13.32 -9.37 8.07
C GLU A 102 13.20 -9.15 6.56
N PRO A 103 14.35 -9.03 5.84
CA PRO A 103 14.32 -8.72 4.41
C PRO A 103 13.57 -9.75 3.56
N LEU A 104 13.65 -11.03 3.94
CA LEU A 104 12.92 -12.10 3.23
C LEU A 104 11.41 -11.94 3.40
N THR A 105 10.94 -11.67 4.61
CA THR A 105 9.51 -11.43 4.88
C THR A 105 9.02 -10.21 4.12
N ASP A 106 9.77 -9.11 4.11
CA ASP A 106 9.44 -7.90 3.36
C ASP A 106 9.28 -8.18 1.86
N PHE A 107 10.28 -8.83 1.26
CA PHE A 107 10.28 -9.15 -0.16
C PHE A 107 9.16 -10.14 -0.53
N GLN A 108 8.95 -11.16 0.30
CA GLN A 108 7.87 -12.13 0.09
C GLN A 108 6.47 -11.49 0.14
N VAL A 109 6.23 -10.57 1.07
CA VAL A 109 4.95 -9.86 1.16
C VAL A 109 4.80 -8.89 -0.02
N ASN A 110 5.78 -8.01 -0.22
CA ASN A 110 5.63 -6.89 -1.15
C ASN A 110 5.80 -7.29 -2.62
N ALA A 111 6.84 -8.07 -2.96
CA ALA A 111 7.14 -8.44 -4.35
C ALA A 111 6.52 -9.79 -4.73
N GLN A 112 6.81 -10.86 -3.96
CA GLN A 112 6.31 -12.19 -4.28
C GLN A 112 4.78 -12.28 -4.17
N GLY A 113 4.18 -11.69 -3.12
CA GLY A 113 2.72 -11.65 -2.96
C GLY A 113 2.03 -10.91 -4.10
N THR A 114 2.63 -9.79 -4.58
CA THR A 114 2.15 -9.09 -5.78
C THR A 114 2.23 -9.98 -7.02
N LEU A 115 3.34 -10.70 -7.22
CA LEU A 115 3.50 -11.63 -8.35
C LEU A 115 2.47 -12.76 -8.30
N ASN A 116 2.18 -13.33 -7.13
CA ASN A 116 1.16 -14.36 -6.97
C ASN A 116 -0.22 -13.87 -7.42
N LEU A 117 -0.60 -12.65 -7.02
CA LEU A 117 -1.86 -12.01 -7.43
C LEU A 117 -1.89 -11.74 -8.94
N LEU A 118 -0.83 -11.23 -9.51
CA LEU A 118 -0.73 -10.94 -10.96
C LEU A 118 -0.85 -12.22 -11.79
N GLU A 119 -0.12 -13.29 -11.43
CA GLU A 119 -0.19 -14.58 -12.14
C GLU A 119 -1.57 -15.23 -12.02
N ALA A 120 -2.16 -15.21 -10.83
CA ALA A 120 -3.52 -15.72 -10.66
C ALA A 120 -4.53 -14.91 -11.49
N THR A 121 -4.41 -13.58 -11.50
CA THR A 121 -5.29 -12.69 -12.28
C THR A 121 -5.14 -12.93 -13.77
N ARG A 122 -3.90 -13.00 -14.26
CA ARG A 122 -3.61 -13.28 -15.69
C ARG A 122 -4.26 -14.56 -16.16
N ASN A 123 -4.18 -15.61 -15.34
CA ASN A 123 -4.65 -16.94 -15.73
C ASN A 123 -6.17 -17.15 -15.57
N HIS A 124 -6.83 -16.45 -14.64
CA HIS A 124 -8.22 -16.74 -14.28
C HIS A 124 -9.18 -15.57 -14.42
N ALA A 125 -8.67 -14.33 -14.47
CA ALA A 125 -9.48 -13.10 -14.52
C ALA A 125 -8.78 -11.98 -15.29
N SER A 126 -8.21 -12.26 -16.45
CA SER A 126 -7.33 -11.36 -17.23
C SER A 126 -7.99 -10.02 -17.61
N GLN A 127 -9.31 -9.93 -17.60
CA GLN A 127 -10.06 -8.70 -17.89
C GLN A 127 -10.29 -7.83 -16.65
N ALA A 128 -9.98 -8.31 -15.45
CA ALA A 128 -10.09 -7.52 -14.23
C ALA A 128 -9.06 -6.39 -14.21
N ALA A 129 -9.50 -5.22 -13.76
CA ALA A 129 -8.57 -4.11 -13.50
C ALA A 129 -7.75 -4.41 -12.24
N PHE A 130 -6.44 -4.19 -12.30
CA PHE A 130 -5.51 -4.41 -11.19
C PHE A 130 -4.93 -3.06 -10.73
N VAL A 131 -5.40 -2.57 -9.59
CA VAL A 131 -4.96 -1.31 -8.98
C VAL A 131 -3.99 -1.62 -7.85
N PHE A 132 -2.73 -1.25 -8.04
CA PHE A 132 -1.66 -1.48 -7.07
C PHE A 132 -1.34 -0.21 -6.27
N LEU A 133 -1.39 -0.32 -4.94
CA LEU A 133 -0.96 0.74 -4.03
C LEU A 133 0.57 0.70 -3.89
N SER A 134 1.23 1.40 -4.79
CA SER A 134 2.67 1.63 -4.77
C SER A 134 3.04 2.75 -3.79
N THR A 135 4.24 3.26 -3.85
CA THR A 135 4.77 4.26 -2.91
C THR A 135 5.71 5.23 -3.62
N ASN A 136 5.83 6.44 -3.11
CA ASN A 136 6.87 7.38 -3.52
C ASN A 136 8.30 6.87 -3.24
N LYS A 137 8.46 5.85 -2.39
CA LYS A 137 9.77 5.26 -2.08
C LYS A 137 10.42 4.50 -3.25
N VAL A 138 9.66 4.29 -4.35
CA VAL A 138 10.22 3.79 -5.61
C VAL A 138 11.25 4.75 -6.21
N TYR A 139 11.20 6.04 -5.87
CA TYR A 139 12.19 7.04 -6.27
C TYR A 139 13.43 7.10 -5.37
N GLY A 140 13.48 6.26 -4.32
CA GLY A 140 14.57 6.23 -3.36
C GLY A 140 14.85 7.59 -2.72
N ASP A 141 16.14 7.96 -2.66
CA ASP A 141 16.61 9.25 -2.15
C ASP A 141 16.78 10.32 -3.26
N THR A 142 16.38 10.05 -4.49
CA THR A 142 16.44 11.01 -5.60
C THR A 142 15.74 12.34 -5.26
N PRO A 143 14.52 12.36 -4.65
CA PRO A 143 13.86 13.60 -4.26
C PRO A 143 14.71 14.47 -3.31
N ASN A 144 15.54 13.87 -2.46
CA ASN A 144 16.39 14.60 -1.50
C ASN A 144 17.57 15.33 -2.17
N ARG A 145 17.83 15.06 -3.44
CA ARG A 145 18.88 15.69 -4.24
C ARG A 145 18.39 16.90 -5.04
N LEU A 146 17.08 17.15 -5.01
CA LEU A 146 16.51 18.34 -5.64
C LEU A 146 17.03 19.60 -4.94
N PRO A 147 17.21 20.71 -5.67
CA PRO A 147 17.52 21.98 -5.06
C PRO A 147 16.33 22.43 -4.20
N LEU A 148 16.56 22.62 -2.91
CA LEU A 148 15.54 23.02 -1.95
C LEU A 148 15.84 24.42 -1.40
N VAL A 149 14.78 25.20 -1.18
CA VAL A 149 14.82 26.47 -0.46
C VAL A 149 14.12 26.33 0.89
N GLU A 150 14.70 26.91 1.93
CA GLU A 150 14.10 26.93 3.27
C GLU A 150 13.08 28.08 3.33
N LEU A 151 11.82 27.73 3.59
CA LEU A 151 10.77 28.66 3.92
C LEU A 151 10.54 28.70 5.44
N GLU A 152 9.71 29.60 5.93
CA GLU A 152 9.45 29.75 7.37
C GLU A 152 9.02 28.45 8.06
N THR A 153 8.21 27.62 7.39
CA THR A 153 7.59 26.43 7.99
C THR A 153 7.94 25.12 7.30
N ARG A 154 8.65 25.15 6.17
CA ARG A 154 8.96 23.93 5.38
C ARG A 154 10.12 24.15 4.41
N TRP A 155 10.63 23.04 3.92
CA TRP A 155 11.44 23.02 2.71
C TRP A 155 10.55 22.97 1.48
N GLU A 156 10.95 23.65 0.40
CA GLU A 156 10.23 23.65 -0.86
C GLU A 156 11.22 23.44 -2.01
N VAL A 157 10.79 22.86 -3.11
CA VAL A 157 11.63 22.75 -4.31
C VAL A 157 11.90 24.16 -4.84
N ASP A 158 13.16 24.45 -5.22
CA ASP A 158 13.54 25.73 -5.78
C ASP A 158 12.59 26.11 -6.95
N PRO A 159 12.01 27.33 -6.95
CA PRO A 159 11.04 27.74 -7.97
C PRO A 159 11.51 27.65 -9.42
N SER A 160 12.85 27.65 -9.65
CA SER A 160 13.42 27.46 -10.98
C SER A 160 13.40 26.01 -11.48
N HIS A 161 13.19 25.05 -10.60
CA HIS A 161 13.19 23.63 -10.94
C HIS A 161 11.84 23.19 -11.57
N PRO A 162 11.83 22.31 -12.61
CA PRO A 162 10.60 21.87 -13.26
C PRO A 162 9.56 21.26 -12.31
N TYR A 163 9.98 20.58 -11.26
CA TYR A 163 9.08 19.97 -10.28
C TYR A 163 8.45 20.97 -9.28
N ALA A 164 8.90 22.23 -9.24
CA ALA A 164 8.36 23.21 -8.30
C ALA A 164 6.86 23.50 -8.53
N ALA A 165 6.45 23.56 -9.81
CA ALA A 165 5.08 23.96 -10.17
C ALA A 165 4.04 22.83 -10.04
N LYS A 166 4.43 21.58 -10.30
CA LYS A 166 3.48 20.45 -10.42
C LYS A 166 3.81 19.27 -9.50
N GLY A 167 4.92 19.34 -8.76
CA GLY A 167 5.43 18.22 -7.98
C GLY A 167 6.23 17.22 -8.82
N ILE A 168 6.66 16.14 -8.16
CA ILE A 168 7.39 15.04 -8.78
C ILE A 168 6.40 14.15 -9.52
N ASP A 169 6.67 13.87 -10.78
CA ASP A 169 5.90 12.98 -11.62
C ASP A 169 6.65 11.66 -11.91
N GLU A 170 6.04 10.81 -12.73
CA GLU A 170 6.56 9.48 -13.07
C GLU A 170 7.80 9.51 -13.98
N SER A 171 8.23 10.67 -14.45
CA SER A 171 9.47 10.83 -15.22
C SER A 171 10.73 10.84 -14.36
N MET A 172 10.59 11.00 -13.03
CA MET A 172 11.73 10.92 -12.12
C MET A 172 12.36 9.53 -12.18
N SER A 173 13.68 9.49 -12.37
CA SER A 173 14.42 8.22 -12.42
C SER A 173 14.34 7.46 -11.11
N VAL A 174 14.25 6.15 -11.24
CA VAL A 174 14.35 5.18 -10.13
C VAL A 174 15.77 4.61 -10.01
N ASP A 175 16.69 5.02 -10.89
CA ASP A 175 18.08 4.55 -10.91
C ASP A 175 19.01 5.46 -10.12
N TYR A 176 20.20 4.95 -9.81
CA TYR A 176 21.30 5.69 -9.18
C TYR A 176 20.94 6.34 -7.84
N CYS A 177 20.11 5.67 -7.05
CA CYS A 177 19.65 6.16 -5.75
C CYS A 177 19.59 5.03 -4.71
N THR A 178 19.49 5.41 -3.44
CA THR A 178 19.33 4.47 -2.32
C THR A 178 17.85 4.29 -2.01
N HIS A 179 17.32 3.07 -2.19
CA HIS A 179 15.89 2.80 -2.02
C HIS A 179 15.50 2.34 -0.61
N SER A 180 16.40 1.86 0.22
CA SER A 180 16.14 0.94 1.32
C SER A 180 15.59 -0.42 0.85
N LEU A 181 15.60 -1.43 1.72
CA LEU A 181 15.06 -2.76 1.35
C LEU A 181 13.56 -2.73 1.09
N PHE A 182 12.80 -1.98 1.90
CA PHE A 182 11.38 -1.72 1.65
C PHE A 182 11.13 -1.06 0.28
N GLY A 183 11.92 -0.04 -0.05
CA GLY A 183 11.82 0.63 -1.36
C GLY A 183 12.11 -0.32 -2.51
N VAL A 184 13.10 -1.21 -2.38
CA VAL A 184 13.43 -2.22 -3.40
C VAL A 184 12.28 -3.20 -3.59
N SER A 185 11.71 -3.75 -2.52
CA SER A 185 10.60 -4.72 -2.65
C SER A 185 9.36 -4.10 -3.27
N LYS A 186 9.04 -2.85 -2.91
CA LYS A 186 7.92 -2.10 -3.50
C LYS A 186 8.18 -1.69 -4.95
N LEU A 187 9.42 -1.30 -5.31
CA LEU A 187 9.81 -1.00 -6.69
C LEU A 187 9.73 -2.25 -7.57
N SER A 188 10.18 -3.41 -7.05
CA SER A 188 10.05 -4.69 -7.76
C SER A 188 8.59 -4.99 -8.09
N ALA A 189 7.68 -4.81 -7.13
CA ALA A 189 6.25 -4.98 -7.34
C ALA A 189 5.66 -3.96 -8.33
N ASP A 190 6.07 -2.69 -8.24
CA ASP A 190 5.63 -1.61 -9.13
C ASP A 190 6.00 -1.93 -10.59
N LEU A 191 7.25 -2.35 -10.82
CA LEU A 191 7.72 -2.75 -12.15
C LEU A 191 6.99 -4.00 -12.67
N LEU A 192 6.77 -5.01 -11.82
CA LEU A 192 5.99 -6.19 -12.20
C LEU A 192 4.58 -5.79 -12.67
N VAL A 193 3.88 -4.96 -11.92
CA VAL A 193 2.52 -4.51 -12.29
C VAL A 193 2.52 -3.77 -13.62
N GLN A 194 3.50 -2.90 -13.87
CA GLN A 194 3.64 -2.22 -15.16
C GLN A 194 3.91 -3.20 -16.30
N GLU A 195 4.84 -4.16 -16.11
CA GLU A 195 5.19 -5.13 -17.16
C GLU A 195 4.05 -6.10 -17.45
N TYR A 196 3.26 -6.51 -16.46
CA TYR A 196 2.06 -7.30 -16.70
C TYR A 196 1.03 -6.55 -17.56
N GLY A 197 0.92 -5.24 -17.39
CA GLY A 197 0.12 -4.39 -18.28
C GLY A 197 0.68 -4.33 -19.69
N ARG A 198 1.99 -4.07 -19.84
CA ARG A 198 2.66 -3.90 -21.15
C ARG A 198 2.79 -5.21 -21.90
N TYR A 199 3.22 -6.27 -21.23
CA TYR A 199 3.59 -7.55 -21.85
C TYR A 199 2.39 -8.45 -22.08
N PHE A 200 1.44 -8.49 -21.14
CA PHE A 200 0.27 -9.37 -21.21
C PHE A 200 -1.03 -8.65 -21.52
N GLY A 201 -1.00 -7.32 -21.69
CA GLY A 201 -2.19 -6.52 -22.01
C GLY A 201 -3.21 -6.47 -20.86
N MET A 202 -2.80 -6.71 -19.62
CA MET A 202 -3.68 -6.59 -18.48
C MET A 202 -4.00 -5.12 -18.16
N ASN A 203 -5.19 -4.86 -17.62
CA ASN A 203 -5.58 -3.53 -17.17
C ASN A 203 -4.94 -3.21 -15.81
N THR A 204 -3.72 -2.70 -15.80
CA THR A 204 -2.98 -2.42 -14.55
C THR A 204 -2.73 -0.94 -14.35
N VAL A 205 -2.68 -0.51 -13.07
CA VAL A 205 -2.27 0.83 -12.66
C VAL A 205 -1.50 0.79 -11.35
N CYS A 206 -0.41 1.59 -11.26
CA CYS A 206 0.34 1.83 -10.03
C CYS A 206 -0.01 3.21 -9.48
N LEU A 207 -0.45 3.27 -8.22
CA LEU A 207 -0.69 4.52 -7.51
C LEU A 207 0.45 4.76 -6.51
N ARG A 208 1.41 5.61 -6.85
CA ARG A 208 2.59 5.93 -6.05
C ARG A 208 2.24 6.95 -4.98
N GLY A 209 1.66 6.47 -3.88
CA GLY A 209 1.25 7.31 -2.76
C GLY A 209 2.43 7.82 -1.93
N GLY A 210 2.29 9.03 -1.39
CA GLY A 210 3.18 9.57 -0.37
C GLY A 210 2.75 9.12 1.03
N CYS A 211 2.72 10.05 1.99
CA CYS A 211 2.29 9.76 3.37
C CYS A 211 0.75 9.74 3.46
N LEU A 212 0.16 8.58 3.22
CA LEU A 212 -1.29 8.40 3.29
C LEU A 212 -1.72 8.35 4.76
N THR A 213 -2.75 9.13 5.09
CA THR A 213 -3.30 9.22 6.45
C THR A 213 -4.81 9.38 6.43
N GLY A 214 -5.45 9.19 7.59
CA GLY A 214 -6.91 9.32 7.73
C GLY A 214 -7.41 8.75 9.04
N GLY A 215 -8.66 9.01 9.38
CA GLY A 215 -9.28 8.61 10.66
C GLY A 215 -9.36 7.10 10.92
N GLY A 216 -9.25 6.29 9.85
CA GLY A 216 -9.20 4.83 9.97
C GLY A 216 -7.80 4.24 10.15
N HIS A 217 -6.76 5.06 10.30
CA HIS A 217 -5.39 4.58 10.40
C HIS A 217 -5.06 4.11 11.82
N SER A 218 -4.75 2.82 11.97
CA SER A 218 -4.17 2.28 13.21
C SER A 218 -2.72 2.74 13.33
N GLY A 219 -2.51 3.96 13.84
CA GLY A 219 -1.18 4.57 13.96
C GLY A 219 -0.32 3.85 15.00
N ALA A 220 0.91 3.52 14.61
CA ALA A 220 1.97 3.00 15.46
C ALA A 220 3.18 3.93 15.40
N GLU A 221 4.07 3.88 16.40
CA GLU A 221 5.22 4.78 16.50
C GLU A 221 6.08 4.80 15.24
N LEU A 222 6.31 3.62 14.65
CA LEU A 222 7.14 3.47 13.44
C LEU A 222 6.34 3.50 12.13
N HIS A 223 5.01 3.70 12.18
CA HIS A 223 4.18 3.77 10.99
C HIS A 223 2.85 4.48 11.21
N GLY A 224 2.64 5.58 10.50
CA GLY A 224 1.43 6.40 10.59
C GLY A 224 1.59 7.55 11.59
N PHE A 225 2.61 8.37 11.38
CA PHE A 225 3.05 9.42 12.31
C PHE A 225 1.92 10.33 12.77
N LEU A 226 1.03 10.76 11.87
CA LEU A 226 -0.05 11.70 12.23
C LEU A 226 -1.08 11.04 13.15
N SER A 227 -1.51 9.82 12.85
CA SER A 227 -2.44 9.07 13.71
C SER A 227 -1.81 8.72 15.05
N TYR A 228 -0.52 8.41 15.07
CA TYR A 228 0.21 8.17 16.31
C TYR A 228 0.38 9.44 17.14
N LEU A 229 0.70 10.59 16.52
CA LEU A 229 0.75 11.88 17.18
C LEU A 229 -0.60 12.22 17.83
N MET A 230 -1.72 12.05 17.13
CA MET A 230 -3.07 12.26 17.67
C MET A 230 -3.33 11.34 18.87
N LYS A 231 -2.94 10.06 18.79
CA LYS A 231 -3.05 9.11 19.90
C LYS A 231 -2.24 9.57 21.10
N CYS A 232 -0.97 9.96 20.91
CA CYS A 232 -0.12 10.46 21.99
C CYS A 232 -0.72 11.71 22.66
N THR A 233 -1.23 12.65 21.85
CA THR A 233 -1.89 13.86 22.35
C THR A 233 -3.10 13.54 23.23
N LEU A 234 -3.98 12.64 22.75
CA LEU A 234 -5.20 12.27 23.46
C LEU A 234 -4.94 11.44 24.73
N THR A 235 -3.83 10.69 24.77
CA THR A 235 -3.50 9.81 25.91
C THR A 235 -2.42 10.39 26.82
N GLY A 236 -1.94 11.61 26.59
CA GLY A 236 -0.87 12.25 27.36
C GLY A 236 0.49 11.54 27.25
N ARG A 237 0.73 10.77 26.21
CA ARG A 237 2.02 10.08 25.97
C ARG A 237 3.01 11.01 25.27
N PRO A 238 4.33 10.92 25.59
CA PRO A 238 5.34 11.62 24.82
C PRO A 238 5.32 11.20 23.35
N TYR A 239 5.55 12.16 22.46
CA TYR A 239 5.73 11.92 21.03
C TYR A 239 7.14 12.35 20.62
N THR A 240 7.88 11.48 19.92
CA THR A 240 9.19 11.78 19.40
C THR A 240 9.10 12.22 17.95
N VAL A 241 9.59 13.42 17.62
CA VAL A 241 9.71 13.91 16.26
C VAL A 241 11.00 13.35 15.65
N PHE A 242 10.85 12.51 14.63
CA PHE A 242 11.98 11.99 13.87
C PHE A 242 12.30 12.94 12.71
N GLY A 243 13.50 13.52 12.73
CA GLY A 243 13.98 14.41 11.67
C GLY A 243 13.42 15.83 11.74
N TYR A 244 14.15 16.70 12.41
CA TYR A 244 13.97 18.15 12.33
C TYR A 244 15.31 18.77 11.93
N LYS A 245 15.29 19.68 10.92
CA LYS A 245 16.48 20.28 10.27
C LYS A 245 17.53 19.29 9.74
N GLY A 246 17.26 18.02 9.76
CA GLY A 246 18.10 16.94 9.25
C GLY A 246 17.73 16.49 7.83
N LYS A 247 17.07 17.31 7.02
CA LYS A 247 16.79 17.06 5.61
C LYS A 247 16.07 15.71 5.36
N GLN A 248 14.90 15.52 5.96
CA GLN A 248 13.93 14.60 5.41
C GLN A 248 12.81 15.43 4.77
N VAL A 249 12.73 15.32 3.46
CA VAL A 249 11.61 15.84 2.67
C VAL A 249 10.52 14.79 2.61
#